data_ec7a4c428dd43206115f301b27a6acf8
#
_entry.id   ec7a4c428dd43206115f301b27a6acf8
#
_cell.length_a   1.000
_cell.length_b   1.000
_cell.length_c   1.000
_cell.angle_alpha   90.00
_cell.angle_beta   90.00
_cell.angle_gamma   90.00
#
_symmetry.space_group_name_H-M   'P 1'
#
loop_
_entity.id
_entity.type
_entity.pdbx_description
1 polymer ?
#
loop_
_entity_poly.entity_id
_entity_poly.type
_entity_poly.pdbx_seq_one_letter_code
_entity_poly.pdbx_strand_id
1 'polypeptide(L)'
;MVRLFAGLMLLGCLATPAFAGLDAAAINNAEFKGKLPGDDKINPVIVKAQVLLDRASFSPGEIDGKLGENAEKALKAFAESKGLAVSKQPLTSEVWGALLATGSDPIVVDYKIQFYGGAGRAPERA
;
A
#
# COMPACT_ATOMS: atom_id res chain seq x y z
N MET A 1 41.18 -11.29 -45.73
CA MET A 1 41.27 -10.27 -44.65
C MET A 1 39.88 -9.95 -44.19
N VAL A 2 39.51 -10.48 -43.06
CA VAL A 2 38.20 -10.23 -42.47
C VAL A 2 38.36 -9.14 -41.42
N ARG A 3 37.75 -7.98 -41.62
CA ARG A 3 37.71 -6.93 -40.61
C ARG A 3 36.46 -7.14 -39.77
N LEU A 4 36.66 -7.63 -38.56
CA LEU A 4 35.64 -7.63 -37.55
C LEU A 4 35.44 -6.19 -37.07
N PHE A 5 34.26 -5.63 -37.35
CA PHE A 5 33.78 -4.46 -36.64
C PHE A 5 33.09 -4.92 -35.35
N ALA A 6 33.76 -4.77 -34.24
CA ALA A 6 33.16 -4.89 -32.93
C ALA A 6 32.25 -3.68 -32.71
N GLY A 7 30.98 -3.86 -32.92
CA GLY A 7 29.97 -2.90 -32.52
C GLY A 7 29.86 -2.90 -30.99
N LEU A 8 30.41 -1.89 -30.35
CA LEU A 8 30.24 -1.62 -28.95
C LEU A 8 28.80 -1.16 -28.74
N MET A 9 27.93 -2.12 -28.39
CA MET A 9 26.57 -1.81 -27.95
C MET A 9 26.66 -1.25 -26.55
N LEU A 10 26.59 0.07 -26.43
CA LEU A 10 26.44 0.77 -25.16
C LEU A 10 25.04 0.48 -24.64
N LEU A 11 24.94 -0.54 -23.80
CA LEU A 11 23.72 -0.82 -23.06
C LEU A 11 23.56 0.29 -22.02
N GLY A 12 22.81 1.33 -22.38
CA GLY A 12 22.42 2.36 -21.45
C GLY A 12 21.61 1.74 -20.33
N CYS A 13 22.26 1.54 -19.20
CA CYS A 13 21.59 1.18 -17.96
C CYS A 13 20.76 2.39 -17.54
N LEU A 14 19.49 2.40 -17.95
CA LEU A 14 18.49 3.27 -17.35
C LEU A 14 18.34 2.81 -15.90
N ALA A 15 19.13 3.40 -15.01
CA ALA A 15 18.91 3.29 -13.58
C ALA A 15 17.55 3.92 -13.31
N THR A 16 16.51 3.10 -13.32
CA THR A 16 15.25 3.48 -12.68
C THR A 16 15.58 3.73 -11.22
N PRO A 17 15.23 4.89 -10.67
CA PRO A 17 15.38 5.08 -9.23
C PRO A 17 14.53 4.00 -8.58
N ALA A 18 15.19 3.04 -7.95
CA ALA A 18 14.55 2.10 -7.08
C ALA A 18 14.07 2.93 -5.87
N PHE A 19 12.89 3.53 -5.99
CA PHE A 19 12.12 3.82 -4.82
C PHE A 19 11.80 2.45 -4.21
N ALA A 20 12.70 1.98 -3.32
CA ALA A 20 12.42 0.89 -2.42
C ALA A 20 11.27 1.36 -1.53
N GLY A 21 10.08 1.45 -2.08
CA GLY A 21 8.98 2.10 -1.43
C GLY A 21 7.68 1.60 -1.98
N LEU A 22 6.72 2.05 -1.36
CA LEU A 22 5.33 1.91 -1.58
C LEU A 22 4.96 2.69 -2.84
N ASP A 23 4.98 2.06 -4.00
CA ASP A 23 4.27 2.63 -5.13
C ASP A 23 2.78 2.27 -5.06
N ALA A 24 1.95 3.03 -5.76
CA ALA A 24 0.51 2.81 -5.79
C ALA A 24 0.15 1.40 -6.28
N ALA A 25 0.88 0.88 -7.27
CA ALA A 25 0.64 -0.45 -7.81
C ALA A 25 0.98 -1.54 -6.78
N ALA A 26 2.08 -1.41 -6.05
CA ALA A 26 2.47 -2.36 -5.01
C ALA A 26 1.41 -2.44 -3.90
N ILE A 27 0.85 -1.30 -3.49
CA ILE A 27 -0.20 -1.26 -2.46
C ILE A 27 -1.51 -1.82 -3.00
N ASN A 28 -1.96 -1.36 -4.17
CA ASN A 28 -3.24 -1.79 -4.74
C ASN A 28 -3.26 -3.30 -5.03
N ASN A 29 -2.13 -3.85 -5.50
CA ASN A 29 -1.99 -5.27 -5.83
C ASN A 29 -1.46 -6.12 -4.68
N ALA A 30 -1.27 -5.55 -3.49
CA ALA A 30 -0.78 -6.30 -2.35
C ALA A 30 -1.71 -7.44 -1.99
N GLU A 31 -1.13 -8.61 -1.74
CA GLU A 31 -1.84 -9.82 -1.33
C GLU A 31 -1.22 -10.39 -0.05
N PHE A 32 -2.06 -10.79 0.88
CA PHE A 32 -1.64 -11.47 2.08
C PHE A 32 -1.42 -12.96 1.81
N LYS A 33 -0.21 -13.44 2.08
CA LYS A 33 0.19 -14.84 1.84
C LYS A 33 0.26 -15.69 3.12
N GLY A 34 -0.56 -15.36 4.11
CA GLY A 34 -0.69 -16.13 5.34
C GLY A 34 0.33 -15.81 6.43
N LYS A 35 1.36 -15.03 6.14
CA LYS A 35 2.39 -14.64 7.10
C LYS A 35 2.78 -13.18 6.92
N LEU A 36 2.90 -12.48 8.05
CA LEU A 36 3.44 -11.13 8.08
C LEU A 36 4.96 -11.18 8.18
N PRO A 37 5.66 -10.27 7.51
CA PRO A 37 7.09 -10.13 7.75
C PRO A 37 7.34 -9.72 9.19
N GLY A 38 8.34 -10.31 9.81
CA GLY A 38 8.72 -10.05 11.20
C GLY A 38 9.64 -8.85 11.40
N ASP A 39 9.74 -7.98 10.40
CA ASP A 39 10.59 -6.80 10.45
C ASP A 39 9.75 -5.51 10.59
N ASP A 40 10.41 -4.48 11.08
CA ASP A 40 9.82 -3.15 11.30
C ASP A 40 9.69 -2.33 10.00
N LYS A 41 9.81 -2.98 8.85
CA LYS A 41 9.74 -2.33 7.55
C LYS A 41 8.30 -2.03 7.15
N ILE A 42 8.16 -0.99 6.37
CA ILE A 42 6.89 -0.62 5.76
C ILE A 42 6.47 -1.73 4.78
N ASN A 43 5.25 -2.22 4.95
CA ASN A 43 4.73 -3.33 4.15
C ASN A 43 3.47 -2.91 3.39
N PRO A 44 3.42 -3.11 2.06
CA PRO A 44 2.24 -2.78 1.26
C PRO A 44 0.95 -3.47 1.71
N VAL A 45 1.04 -4.70 2.20
CA VAL A 45 -0.11 -5.44 2.74
C VAL A 45 -0.68 -4.74 3.98
N ILE A 46 0.20 -4.25 4.86
CA ILE A 46 -0.23 -3.54 6.06
C ILE A 46 -0.85 -2.19 5.71
N VAL A 47 -0.28 -1.42 4.77
CA VAL A 47 -0.90 -0.18 4.27
C VAL A 47 -2.30 -0.47 3.77
N LYS A 48 -2.47 -1.47 2.93
CA LYS A 48 -3.76 -1.86 2.38
C LYS A 48 -4.75 -2.27 3.48
N ALA A 49 -4.32 -3.07 4.44
CA ALA A 49 -5.14 -3.45 5.59
C ALA A 49 -5.57 -2.23 6.41
N GLN A 50 -4.66 -1.31 6.69
CA GLN A 50 -4.95 -0.09 7.44
C GLN A 50 -5.99 0.79 6.73
N VAL A 51 -5.86 0.99 5.43
CA VAL A 51 -6.85 1.76 4.65
C VAL A 51 -8.21 1.07 4.64
N LEU A 52 -8.24 -0.25 4.44
CA LEU A 52 -9.50 -1.01 4.45
C LEU A 52 -10.19 -0.98 5.82
N LEU A 53 -9.43 -1.07 6.91
CA LEU A 53 -9.94 -0.91 8.27
C LEU A 53 -10.55 0.47 8.49
N ASP A 54 -9.85 1.52 8.07
CA ASP A 54 -10.34 2.90 8.20
C ASP A 54 -11.64 3.10 7.41
N ARG A 55 -11.70 2.62 6.18
CA ARG A 55 -12.93 2.63 5.36
C ARG A 55 -14.09 1.85 5.99
N ALA A 56 -13.77 0.79 6.72
CA ALA A 56 -14.76 -0.02 7.45
C ALA A 56 -15.11 0.57 8.84
N SER A 57 -14.62 1.77 9.16
CA SER A 57 -14.82 2.46 10.43
C SER A 57 -14.14 1.81 11.63
N PHE A 58 -13.07 1.07 11.39
CA PHE A 58 -12.16 0.54 12.40
C PHE A 58 -10.85 1.31 12.33
N SER A 59 -10.67 2.31 13.19
CA SER A 59 -9.49 3.17 13.14
C SER A 59 -8.20 2.41 13.46
N PRO A 60 -7.27 2.28 12.50
CA PRO A 60 -6.00 1.61 12.72
C PRO A 60 -4.93 2.52 13.35
N GLY A 61 -5.25 3.77 13.64
CA GLY A 61 -4.27 4.81 13.96
C GLY A 61 -3.63 5.37 12.69
N GLU A 62 -2.33 5.57 12.72
CA GLU A 62 -1.58 6.04 11.55
C GLU A 62 -1.54 4.98 10.45
N ILE A 63 -1.71 5.42 9.20
CA ILE A 63 -1.53 4.56 8.03
C ILE A 63 -0.07 4.65 7.61
N ASP A 64 0.77 3.91 8.29
CA ASP A 64 2.23 3.94 8.16
C ASP A 64 2.84 2.67 7.57
N GLY A 65 2.01 1.67 7.27
CA GLY A 65 2.45 0.38 6.74
C GLY A 65 3.14 -0.52 7.76
N LYS A 66 3.02 -0.20 9.04
CA LYS A 66 3.56 -1.00 10.14
C LYS A 66 2.44 -1.57 11.00
N LEU A 67 2.64 -2.79 11.47
CA LEU A 67 1.67 -3.42 12.37
C LEU A 67 1.95 -2.98 13.82
N GLY A 68 1.45 -1.81 14.19
CA GLY A 68 1.52 -1.32 15.55
C GLY A 68 0.31 -1.73 16.38
N GLU A 69 0.32 -1.36 17.65
CA GLU A 69 -0.71 -1.73 18.62
C GLU A 69 -2.14 -1.32 18.19
N ASN A 70 -2.29 -0.12 17.65
CA ASN A 70 -3.58 0.37 17.17
C ASN A 70 -4.11 -0.41 15.98
N ALA A 71 -3.23 -0.75 15.03
CA ALA A 71 -3.59 -1.58 13.88
C ALA A 71 -3.99 -3.00 14.32
N GLU A 72 -3.26 -3.58 15.27
CA GLU A 72 -3.61 -4.89 15.85
C GLU A 72 -4.96 -4.87 16.52
N LYS A 73 -5.24 -3.86 17.35
CA LYS A 73 -6.53 -3.69 18.00
C LYS A 73 -7.67 -3.55 16.99
N ALA A 74 -7.47 -2.75 15.95
CA ALA A 74 -8.44 -2.57 14.88
C ALA A 74 -8.72 -3.86 14.13
N LEU A 75 -7.69 -4.65 13.80
CA LEU A 75 -7.84 -5.95 13.15
C LEU A 75 -8.63 -6.94 14.02
N LYS A 76 -8.33 -6.98 15.30
CA LYS A 76 -9.06 -7.83 16.27
C LYS A 76 -10.54 -7.43 16.36
N ALA A 77 -10.82 -6.14 16.53
CA ALA A 77 -12.18 -5.63 16.58
C ALA A 77 -12.95 -5.91 15.28
N PHE A 78 -12.30 -5.75 14.13
CA PHE A 78 -12.89 -6.09 12.85
C PHE A 78 -13.20 -7.58 12.75
N ALA A 79 -12.26 -8.46 13.10
CA ALA A 79 -12.46 -9.91 13.11
C ALA A 79 -13.64 -10.31 14.00
N GLU A 80 -13.72 -9.78 15.22
CA GLU A 80 -14.82 -10.00 16.13
C GLU A 80 -16.17 -9.55 15.53
N SER A 81 -16.21 -8.39 14.89
CA SER A 81 -17.43 -7.88 14.24
C SER A 81 -17.92 -8.77 13.09
N LYS A 82 -17.04 -9.54 12.49
CA LYS A 82 -17.33 -10.50 11.42
C LYS A 82 -17.53 -11.93 11.93
N GLY A 83 -17.45 -12.14 13.24
CA GLY A 83 -17.54 -13.49 13.82
C GLY A 83 -16.34 -14.38 13.49
N LEU A 84 -15.19 -13.80 13.16
CA LEU A 84 -13.96 -14.52 12.86
C LEU A 84 -13.14 -14.76 14.12
N ALA A 85 -12.38 -15.85 14.12
CA ALA A 85 -11.51 -16.19 15.24
C ALA A 85 -10.38 -15.14 15.38
N VAL A 86 -10.18 -14.68 16.61
CA VAL A 86 -9.06 -13.82 16.97
C VAL A 86 -7.89 -14.70 17.38
N SER A 87 -6.77 -14.59 16.68
CA SER A 87 -5.56 -15.33 16.98
C SER A 87 -4.44 -14.40 17.45
N LYS A 88 -3.29 -15.00 17.83
CA LYS A 88 -2.09 -14.22 18.17
C LYS A 88 -1.60 -13.39 16.97
N GLN A 89 -1.77 -13.91 15.75
CA GLN A 89 -1.55 -13.16 14.53
C GLN A 89 -2.86 -12.46 14.16
N PRO A 90 -2.92 -11.12 14.26
CA PRO A 90 -4.19 -10.39 14.08
C PRO A 90 -4.68 -10.37 12.63
N LEU A 91 -3.78 -10.51 11.65
CA LEU A 91 -4.14 -10.63 10.25
C LEU A 91 -4.01 -12.08 9.81
N THR A 92 -5.12 -12.68 9.46
CA THR A 92 -5.23 -14.04 8.92
C THR A 92 -5.80 -13.98 7.51
N SER A 93 -5.78 -15.09 6.78
CA SER A 93 -6.37 -15.16 5.44
C SER A 93 -7.87 -14.89 5.46
N GLU A 94 -8.56 -15.29 6.50
CA GLU A 94 -9.99 -15.04 6.69
C GLU A 94 -10.26 -13.55 6.93
N VAL A 95 -9.48 -12.92 7.81
CA VAL A 95 -9.58 -11.47 8.08
C VAL A 95 -9.24 -10.67 6.83
N TRP A 96 -8.21 -11.08 6.10
CA TRP A 96 -7.83 -10.45 4.83
C TRP A 96 -8.96 -10.53 3.80
N GLY A 97 -9.53 -11.71 3.61
CA GLY A 97 -10.67 -11.91 2.72
C GLY A 97 -11.88 -11.05 3.10
N ALA A 98 -12.17 -10.95 4.40
CA ALA A 98 -13.25 -10.11 4.90
C ALA A 98 -12.99 -8.62 4.68
N LEU A 99 -11.73 -8.17 4.84
CA LEU A 99 -11.32 -6.78 4.53
C LEU A 99 -11.50 -6.47 3.05
N LEU A 100 -11.04 -7.36 2.16
CA LEU A 100 -11.19 -7.18 0.72
C LEU A 100 -12.67 -7.12 0.29
N ALA A 101 -13.54 -7.83 0.99
CA ALA A 101 -14.98 -7.83 0.73
C ALA A 101 -15.67 -6.51 1.12
N THR A 102 -15.03 -5.64 1.89
CA THR A 102 -15.61 -4.34 2.29
C THR A 102 -15.67 -3.33 1.15
N GLY A 103 -14.87 -3.48 0.11
CA GLY A 103 -14.89 -2.60 -1.06
C GLY A 103 -13.81 -2.95 -2.07
N SER A 104 -14.05 -2.59 -3.32
CA SER A 104 -13.17 -2.84 -4.47
C SER A 104 -12.45 -1.57 -4.97
N ASP A 105 -12.68 -0.43 -4.33
CA ASP A 105 -12.07 0.82 -4.75
C ASP A 105 -10.55 0.80 -4.56
N PRO A 106 -9.78 1.42 -5.45
CA PRO A 106 -8.34 1.54 -5.30
C PRO A 106 -7.95 2.09 -3.93
N ILE A 107 -6.91 1.50 -3.34
CA ILE A 107 -6.41 1.93 -2.02
C ILE A 107 -5.65 3.26 -2.16
N VAL A 108 -4.86 3.36 -3.20
CA VAL A 108 -4.05 4.54 -3.55
C VAL A 108 -4.33 4.93 -4.98
N VAL A 109 -4.48 6.22 -5.20
CA VAL A 109 -4.64 6.82 -6.53
C VAL A 109 -3.60 7.90 -6.74
N ASP A 110 -3.13 8.04 -7.96
CA ASP A 110 -2.26 9.14 -8.33
C ASP A 110 -3.09 10.40 -8.52
N TYR A 111 -2.71 11.45 -7.81
CA TYR A 111 -3.32 12.76 -7.94
C TYR A 111 -2.34 13.78 -8.52
N LYS A 112 -2.69 14.35 -9.66
CA LYS A 112 -1.88 15.37 -10.31
C LYS A 112 -2.34 16.76 -9.89
N ILE A 113 -1.48 17.47 -9.15
CA ILE A 113 -1.74 18.86 -8.81
C ILE A 113 -1.35 19.71 -10.01
N GLN A 114 -2.29 20.46 -10.56
CA GLN A 114 -2.02 21.44 -11.60
C GLN A 114 -1.93 22.83 -10.98
N PHE A 115 -0.75 23.43 -11.07
CA PHE A 115 -0.59 24.83 -10.71
C PHE A 115 -0.96 25.67 -11.94
N TYR A 116 -2.09 26.35 -11.88
CA TYR A 116 -2.36 27.41 -12.84
C TYR A 116 -1.52 28.61 -12.42
N GLY A 117 -0.42 28.85 -13.13
CA GLY A 117 0.45 29.99 -12.92
C GLY A 117 -0.26 31.29 -13.29
N GLY A 118 -0.99 31.83 -12.38
CA GLY A 118 -1.55 33.17 -12.39
C GLY A 118 -1.48 33.70 -10.98
N ALA A 119 -0.91 34.87 -10.77
CA ALA A 119 -0.95 35.57 -9.51
C ALA A 119 -2.43 35.79 -9.12
N GLY A 120 -2.99 34.89 -8.37
CA GLY A 120 -4.38 35.03 -8.02
C GLY A 120 -4.87 33.90 -7.10
N ARG A 121 -5.03 34.29 -5.84
CA ARG A 121 -6.02 33.79 -4.90
C ARG A 121 -6.43 32.31 -5.04
N ALA A 122 -6.09 31.51 -4.03
CA ALA A 122 -6.69 30.21 -3.83
C ALA A 122 -8.21 30.27 -4.03
N PRO A 123 -8.83 29.27 -4.70
CA PRO A 123 -10.28 29.23 -4.79
C PRO A 123 -10.86 29.20 -3.38
N GLU A 124 -11.67 30.19 -3.09
CA GLU A 124 -12.43 30.28 -1.86
C GLU A 124 -13.34 29.03 -1.80
N ARG A 125 -13.27 28.30 -0.73
CA ARG A 125 -14.14 27.16 -0.51
C ARG A 125 -15.57 27.65 -0.43
N ALA A 126 -16.36 27.25 -1.40
CA ALA A 126 -17.80 27.42 -1.32
C ALA A 126 -18.38 26.50 -0.24
#